data_e3fa41e7cd7c72c1e36e7c3eadf90bff
#
_entry.id   e3fa41e7cd7c72c1e36e7c3eadf90bff
#
_cell.length_a   1.000
_cell.length_b   1.000
_cell.length_c   1.000
_cell.angle_alpha   90.00
_cell.angle_beta   90.00
_cell.angle_gamma   90.00
#
_symmetry.space_group_name_H-M   'P 1'
#
loop_
_entity.id
_entity.type
_entity.pdbx_description
1 polymer ?
#
loop_
_entity_poly.entity_id
_entity_poly.type
_entity_poly.pdbx_seq_one_letter_code
_entity_poly.pdbx_strand_id
1 'polypeptide(L)'
;MASKESWTLLRKNAMAKMNEILGFALAVVLPFTCACSVMFDRNIEQCATDLDCATFETGDTAYAVCSQGVCVNSGLGPKGCFSGTPTTTIEYLNACTVAQSISFDNCARLGLCGAGALVPAPVVPQSAGSVTPTIKAVTPPTLRCADAGPNVIYMTGTSDFGPLLQKVTPLLAANTPPYRAVFMSGTSCGGVSAAFGATPTVIKDVAGTATKAASYAYYYDDTGTQVSCTLDTDGKVVDIGVSNLYSTVCDATYVPGATVAGYLGPVVTFGLTVPAGSTQKSISVEAAHIIFGLGGQNPTGLKASPWIEPAYYSIRNSGAGSTALTAALIHVPRTAFWGVDRLSTDNIRDTLNTSTEPEKSLGILSIDYADKARGNLRVLFLQVEAQLSGYLPDSTATALNKANVRDGHYPLWGYVHFYTANINGAPSAAAGAFVTRFSVPRLDPELVDAMIDASLVPQCAMKVARETEMGDFVPNPYQFQCGCHFDNRTTGRASCTPCTTSNDCPASAPACNYGFCEPE
;
A
#
# COMPACT_ATOMS: atom_id res chain seq x y z
N MET A 1 -4.10 5.11 64.04
CA MET A 1 -2.99 5.93 63.52
C MET A 1 -1.69 5.20 63.82
N ALA A 2 -1.20 4.35 62.92
CA ALA A 2 0.12 3.74 63.01
C ALA A 2 1.07 4.62 62.20
N SER A 3 2.15 5.06 62.86
CA SER A 3 3.02 6.11 62.35
C SER A 3 3.84 5.68 61.12
N LYS A 4 4.07 6.60 60.22
CA LYS A 4 4.91 6.47 59.03
C LYS A 4 6.35 5.93 59.33
N GLU A 5 6.79 5.95 60.54
CA GLU A 5 8.13 5.51 60.95
C GLU A 5 8.29 3.98 61.00
N SER A 6 7.21 3.24 61.23
CA SER A 6 7.25 1.77 61.30
C SER A 6 7.56 1.12 59.91
N TRP A 7 7.14 1.76 58.84
CA TRP A 7 7.37 1.25 57.48
C TRP A 7 8.79 1.49 56.95
N THR A 8 9.45 2.53 57.43
CA THR A 8 10.83 2.87 57.03
C THR A 8 11.87 1.94 57.65
N LEU A 9 11.60 1.47 58.88
CA LEU A 9 12.46 0.49 59.56
C LEU A 9 12.34 -0.92 58.97
N LEU A 10 11.16 -1.33 58.55
CA LEU A 10 10.96 -2.61 57.88
C LEU A 10 11.63 -2.67 56.49
N ARG A 11 11.64 -1.57 55.74
CA ARG A 11 12.37 -1.49 54.46
C ARG A 11 13.89 -1.53 54.60
N LYS A 12 14.45 -0.87 55.61
CA LYS A 12 15.90 -0.91 55.87
C LYS A 12 16.39 -2.28 56.28
N ASN A 13 15.61 -3.01 57.09
CA ASN A 13 15.98 -4.36 57.54
C ASN A 13 15.83 -5.41 56.41
N ALA A 14 14.90 -5.22 55.47
CA ALA A 14 14.76 -6.09 54.28
C ALA A 14 15.93 -5.92 53.28
N MET A 15 16.39 -4.67 53.05
CA MET A 15 17.54 -4.42 52.19
C MET A 15 18.89 -4.86 52.79
N ALA A 16 19.05 -4.77 54.13
CA ALA A 16 20.27 -5.24 54.81
C ALA A 16 20.40 -6.77 54.75
N LYS A 17 19.30 -7.51 54.92
CA LYS A 17 19.30 -8.97 54.78
C LYS A 17 19.48 -9.46 53.34
N MET A 18 19.04 -8.70 52.36
CA MET A 18 19.22 -9.05 50.96
C MET A 18 20.68 -8.88 50.51
N ASN A 19 21.41 -7.90 51.06
CA ASN A 19 22.84 -7.73 50.76
C ASN A 19 23.74 -8.81 51.42
N GLU A 20 23.36 -9.37 52.58
CA GLU A 20 24.10 -10.50 53.20
C GLU A 20 23.90 -11.83 52.44
N ILE A 21 22.73 -12.03 51.80
CA ILE A 21 22.47 -13.23 50.96
C ILE A 21 23.18 -13.11 49.61
N LEU A 22 23.38 -11.92 49.07
CA LEU A 22 24.16 -11.73 47.83
C LEU A 22 25.68 -11.89 48.03
N GLY A 23 26.18 -11.69 49.26
CA GLY A 23 27.61 -11.83 49.56
C GLY A 23 28.13 -13.26 49.69
N PHE A 24 27.26 -14.23 49.91
CA PHE A 24 27.66 -15.64 50.07
C PHE A 24 27.49 -16.51 48.78
N ALA A 25 26.86 -16.00 47.75
CA ALA A 25 26.64 -16.71 46.48
C ALA A 25 27.75 -16.49 45.44
N LEU A 26 28.82 -15.72 45.74
CA LEU A 26 29.86 -15.36 44.80
C LEU A 26 31.13 -16.23 44.83
N ALA A 27 31.08 -17.44 45.45
CA ALA A 27 32.24 -18.30 45.62
C ALA A 27 32.17 -19.70 45.05
N VAL A 28 31.27 -19.96 44.08
CA VAL A 28 31.30 -21.22 43.30
C VAL A 28 31.20 -20.88 41.81
N VAL A 29 32.34 -20.70 41.20
CA VAL A 29 32.50 -20.52 39.77
C VAL A 29 32.46 -21.86 39.11
N LEU A 30 31.44 -22.09 38.31
CA LEU A 30 31.42 -23.00 37.17
C LEU A 30 30.91 -22.26 35.94
N PRO A 31 31.54 -22.40 34.78
CA PRO A 31 31.14 -21.66 33.60
C PRO A 31 29.89 -22.31 32.98
N PHE A 32 28.74 -21.92 33.44
CA PHE A 32 27.54 -22.11 32.65
C PHE A 32 27.42 -20.89 31.73
N THR A 33 27.42 -21.15 30.45
CA THR A 33 26.97 -20.23 29.42
C THR A 33 25.62 -19.67 29.85
N CYS A 34 25.61 -18.45 30.40
CA CYS A 34 24.40 -17.72 30.75
C CYS A 34 23.64 -17.39 29.47
N ALA A 35 22.67 -18.22 29.11
CA ALA A 35 21.50 -17.70 28.48
C ALA A 35 20.81 -16.82 29.53
N CYS A 36 21.05 -15.50 29.51
CA CYS A 36 20.30 -14.55 30.30
C CYS A 36 18.87 -14.52 29.77
N SER A 37 18.02 -15.43 30.27
CA SER A 37 16.60 -15.19 30.23
C SER A 37 16.32 -14.06 31.23
N VAL A 38 16.20 -12.83 30.74
CA VAL A 38 15.71 -11.72 31.53
C VAL A 38 14.28 -12.11 31.91
N MET A 39 14.03 -12.36 33.20
CA MET A 39 12.67 -12.57 33.70
C MET A 39 11.97 -11.22 33.68
N PHE A 40 11.19 -10.98 32.65
CA PHE A 40 10.34 -9.80 32.55
C PHE A 40 9.12 -9.98 33.45
N ASP A 41 8.79 -8.96 34.22
CA ASP A 41 7.50 -8.87 34.91
C ASP A 41 6.43 -8.67 33.81
N ARG A 42 5.64 -9.68 33.53
CA ARG A 42 4.57 -9.66 32.54
C ARG A 42 3.46 -8.64 32.79
N ASN A 43 3.48 -7.98 33.95
CA ASN A 43 2.53 -6.93 34.31
C ASN A 43 3.03 -5.51 33.98
N ILE A 44 4.24 -5.38 33.45
CA ILE A 44 4.79 -4.10 32.97
C ILE A 44 4.73 -4.09 31.45
N GLU A 45 3.96 -3.16 30.92
CA GLU A 45 3.98 -2.88 29.48
C GLU A 45 5.37 -2.37 29.11
N GLN A 46 6.09 -3.16 28.29
CA GLN A 46 7.48 -2.89 27.91
C GLN A 46 7.54 -2.10 26.60
N CYS A 47 6.50 -2.19 25.79
CA CYS A 47 6.44 -1.59 24.49
C CYS A 47 4.99 -1.32 24.07
N ALA A 48 4.79 -0.27 23.32
CA ALA A 48 3.57 0.00 22.56
C ALA A 48 3.78 -0.27 21.05
N THR A 49 5.04 -0.19 20.62
CA THR A 49 5.48 -0.42 19.23
C THR A 49 6.77 -1.23 19.21
N ASP A 50 7.12 -1.81 18.06
CA ASP A 50 8.37 -2.55 17.89
C ASP A 50 9.60 -1.66 18.10
N LEU A 51 9.48 -0.36 17.85
CA LEU A 51 10.55 0.61 18.07
C LEU A 51 10.98 0.68 19.55
N ASP A 52 10.06 0.47 20.46
CA ASP A 52 10.34 0.46 21.90
C ASP A 52 11.22 -0.73 22.28
N CYS A 53 11.22 -1.78 21.45
CA CYS A 53 12.01 -2.98 21.64
C CYS A 53 13.44 -2.90 21.09
N ALA A 54 13.77 -1.88 20.31
CA ALA A 54 15.09 -1.70 19.70
C ALA A 54 16.25 -1.62 20.74
N THR A 55 15.95 -1.22 21.99
CA THR A 55 16.93 -1.19 23.09
C THR A 55 17.29 -2.58 23.62
N PHE A 56 16.56 -3.62 23.24
CA PHE A 56 16.79 -5.01 23.66
C PHE A 56 17.60 -5.81 22.63
N GLU A 57 18.01 -5.19 21.51
CA GLU A 57 18.90 -5.81 20.55
C GLU A 57 20.31 -5.93 21.14
N THR A 58 20.75 -7.14 21.45
CA THR A 58 22.11 -7.40 21.93
C THR A 58 22.80 -8.44 21.04
N GLY A 59 23.76 -7.99 20.24
CA GLY A 59 24.65 -8.87 19.49
C GLY A 59 23.97 -9.68 18.39
N ASP A 60 24.19 -10.98 18.35
CA ASP A 60 23.64 -11.91 17.33
C ASP A 60 22.17 -12.26 17.54
N THR A 61 21.47 -11.63 18.46
CA THR A 61 20.06 -11.87 18.69
C THR A 61 19.19 -11.07 17.76
N ALA A 62 18.28 -11.76 17.22
CA ALA A 62 17.27 -11.31 16.32
C ALA A 62 16.45 -10.13 16.85
N TYR A 63 15.95 -9.38 15.93
CA TYR A 63 15.02 -8.28 16.04
C TYR A 63 13.99 -8.51 17.16
N ALA A 64 13.87 -7.58 18.06
CA ALA A 64 12.85 -7.61 19.11
C ALA A 64 11.58 -6.92 18.59
N VAL A 65 10.44 -7.57 18.72
CA VAL A 65 9.12 -7.05 18.35
C VAL A 65 8.22 -6.90 19.57
N CYS A 66 7.34 -5.93 19.53
CA CYS A 66 6.34 -5.71 20.56
C CYS A 66 5.14 -6.65 20.36
N SER A 67 5.00 -7.65 21.21
CA SER A 67 3.86 -8.56 21.20
C SER A 67 3.09 -8.44 22.51
N GLN A 68 1.86 -7.96 22.46
CA GLN A 68 1.00 -7.78 23.64
C GLN A 68 1.67 -6.98 24.78
N GLY A 69 2.35 -5.90 24.43
CA GLY A 69 3.03 -5.05 25.41
C GLY A 69 4.39 -5.59 25.90
N VAL A 70 4.90 -6.66 25.32
CA VAL A 70 6.17 -7.30 25.72
C VAL A 70 7.10 -7.44 24.51
N CYS A 71 8.36 -7.06 24.67
CA CYS A 71 9.38 -7.26 23.66
C CYS A 71 9.74 -8.75 23.55
N VAL A 72 9.51 -9.35 22.40
CA VAL A 72 9.81 -10.74 22.11
C VAL A 72 10.77 -10.86 20.93
N ASN A 73 11.49 -11.99 20.86
CA ASN A 73 12.34 -12.27 19.72
C ASN A 73 11.47 -12.49 18.47
N SER A 74 11.80 -11.82 17.38
CA SER A 74 11.08 -11.93 16.10
C SER A 74 11.26 -13.28 15.39
N GLY A 75 12.17 -14.12 15.87
CA GLY A 75 12.55 -15.35 15.18
C GLY A 75 13.46 -15.14 13.97
N LEU A 76 13.92 -13.91 13.70
CA LEU A 76 14.88 -13.64 12.63
C LEU A 76 16.22 -14.35 12.94
N GLY A 77 16.75 -15.05 11.96
CA GLY A 77 18.01 -15.75 12.08
C GLY A 77 19.22 -14.78 12.08
N PRO A 78 20.43 -15.28 12.31
CA PRO A 78 21.65 -14.47 12.44
C PRO A 78 22.03 -13.65 11.19
N LYS A 79 21.36 -13.88 10.06
CA LYS A 79 21.50 -13.07 8.82
C LYS A 79 20.52 -11.92 8.73
N GLY A 80 19.71 -11.69 9.76
CA GLY A 80 18.69 -10.64 9.76
C GLY A 80 17.50 -10.92 8.83
N CYS A 81 17.30 -12.17 8.37
CA CYS A 81 16.12 -12.57 7.61
C CYS A 81 15.50 -13.85 8.18
N PHE A 82 14.17 -13.96 8.04
CA PHE A 82 13.42 -15.13 8.45
C PHE A 82 13.54 -16.24 7.39
N SER A 83 14.05 -17.41 7.77
CA SER A 83 14.32 -18.53 6.86
C SER A 83 13.25 -19.63 6.87
N GLY A 84 12.24 -19.52 7.74
CA GLY A 84 11.10 -20.44 7.82
C GLY A 84 10.01 -20.14 6.80
N THR A 85 8.87 -20.83 6.93
CA THR A 85 7.63 -20.45 6.23
C THR A 85 6.94 -19.34 7.01
N PRO A 86 6.78 -18.14 6.45
CA PRO A 86 6.19 -17.02 7.17
C PRO A 86 4.72 -17.28 7.52
N THR A 87 4.32 -16.87 8.73
CA THR A 87 2.96 -16.98 9.25
C THR A 87 2.45 -15.66 9.85
N THR A 88 3.34 -14.74 10.12
CA THR A 88 3.03 -13.41 10.66
C THR A 88 3.50 -12.31 9.73
N THR A 89 2.91 -11.13 9.83
CA THR A 89 3.30 -9.95 9.04
C THR A 89 4.80 -9.67 9.12
N ILE A 90 5.39 -9.73 10.31
CA ILE A 90 6.82 -9.47 10.53
C ILE A 90 7.69 -10.52 9.83
N GLU A 91 7.29 -11.79 9.87
CA GLU A 91 8.02 -12.85 9.17
C GLU A 91 7.95 -12.65 7.65
N TYR A 92 6.81 -12.27 7.08
CA TYR A 92 6.69 -11.92 5.67
C TYR A 92 7.56 -10.72 5.30
N LEU A 93 7.51 -9.64 6.09
CA LEU A 93 8.30 -8.43 5.87
C LEU A 93 9.81 -8.70 5.84
N ASN A 94 10.28 -9.70 6.59
CA ASN A 94 11.69 -10.01 6.77
C ASN A 94 12.08 -11.41 6.25
N ALA A 95 11.25 -12.08 5.49
CA ALA A 95 11.59 -13.37 4.89
C ALA A 95 12.86 -13.27 4.04
N CYS A 96 13.67 -14.35 4.02
CA CYS A 96 14.88 -14.37 3.21
C CYS A 96 14.55 -14.30 1.72
N THR A 97 15.14 -13.34 1.03
CA THR A 97 14.92 -13.09 -0.41
C THR A 97 16.23 -12.84 -1.13
N VAL A 98 16.24 -13.08 -2.43
CA VAL A 98 17.32 -12.71 -3.35
C VAL A 98 17.10 -11.33 -3.98
N ALA A 99 16.00 -10.66 -3.64
CA ALA A 99 15.70 -9.34 -4.12
C ALA A 99 16.73 -8.31 -3.61
N GLN A 100 16.92 -7.25 -4.36
CA GLN A 100 17.74 -6.12 -3.94
C GLN A 100 17.12 -5.44 -2.72
N SER A 101 17.94 -5.17 -1.72
CA SER A 101 17.57 -4.42 -0.54
C SER A 101 18.66 -3.41 -0.18
N ILE A 102 18.29 -2.39 0.60
CA ILE A 102 19.21 -1.42 1.16
C ILE A 102 19.08 -1.48 2.67
N SER A 103 20.20 -1.75 3.37
CA SER A 103 20.24 -1.67 4.83
C SER A 103 19.92 -0.26 5.30
N PHE A 104 19.11 -0.17 6.35
CA PHE A 104 18.65 1.09 6.91
C PHE A 104 19.18 1.27 8.33
N ASP A 105 19.62 2.48 8.63
CA ASP A 105 19.98 2.92 9.97
C ASP A 105 19.32 4.28 10.23
N ASN A 106 18.11 4.26 10.78
CA ASN A 106 17.34 5.45 11.13
C ASN A 106 18.03 6.25 12.24
N CYS A 107 18.86 5.61 13.03
CA CYS A 107 19.65 6.21 14.05
C CYS A 107 20.66 7.20 13.43
N ALA A 108 21.51 6.72 12.53
CA ALA A 108 22.49 7.56 11.86
C ALA A 108 21.85 8.58 10.91
N ARG A 109 20.75 8.21 10.23
CA ARG A 109 20.14 9.05 9.19
C ARG A 109 19.19 10.12 9.72
N LEU A 110 18.45 9.82 10.78
CA LEU A 110 17.40 10.69 11.33
C LEU A 110 17.70 11.16 12.76
N GLY A 111 18.79 10.69 13.37
CA GLY A 111 19.12 11.02 14.75
C GLY A 111 18.15 10.41 15.78
N LEU A 112 17.48 9.31 15.44
CA LEU A 112 16.48 8.66 16.31
C LEU A 112 17.11 7.78 17.41
N CYS A 113 18.45 7.65 17.46
CA CYS A 113 19.14 6.92 18.53
C CYS A 113 18.95 7.58 19.90
N GLY A 114 18.23 6.94 20.77
CA GLY A 114 18.03 7.40 22.15
C GLY A 114 17.19 8.69 22.30
N ALA A 115 16.58 9.15 21.23
CA ALA A 115 15.82 10.42 21.22
C ALA A 115 14.34 10.27 21.57
N GLY A 116 13.89 9.06 21.94
CA GLY A 116 12.49 8.79 22.21
C GLY A 116 11.64 8.59 20.95
N ALA A 117 10.39 8.25 21.16
CA ALA A 117 9.43 7.98 20.10
C ALA A 117 9.23 9.15 19.14
N LEU A 118 8.83 8.86 17.91
CA LEU A 118 8.37 9.87 16.95
C LEU A 118 7.23 10.70 17.56
N VAL A 119 7.29 12.01 17.39
CA VAL A 119 6.21 12.88 17.84
C VAL A 119 4.97 12.60 16.99
N PRO A 120 3.81 12.33 17.58
CA PRO A 120 2.58 12.13 16.83
C PRO A 120 2.28 13.30 15.89
N ALA A 121 1.83 13.00 14.67
CA ALA A 121 1.43 14.02 13.72
C ALA A 121 0.16 14.75 14.21
N PRO A 122 0.06 16.08 14.01
CA PRO A 122 -1.15 16.81 14.37
C PRO A 122 -2.36 16.30 13.55
N VAL A 123 -3.51 16.21 14.19
CA VAL A 123 -4.76 15.77 13.54
C VAL A 123 -5.46 16.86 12.70
N VAL A 124 -4.91 18.07 12.69
CA VAL A 124 -5.46 19.19 11.93
C VAL A 124 -4.93 19.20 10.50
N PRO A 125 -5.75 19.59 9.51
CA PRO A 125 -5.28 19.72 8.13
C PRO A 125 -4.10 20.67 8.04
N GLN A 126 -3.08 20.28 7.28
CA GLN A 126 -1.88 21.05 7.05
C GLN A 126 -1.90 21.64 5.64
N SER A 127 -1.21 22.75 5.46
CA SER A 127 -1.09 23.42 4.16
C SER A 127 0.39 23.60 3.83
N ALA A 128 0.78 23.12 2.67
CA ALA A 128 2.14 23.32 2.13
C ALA A 128 2.43 24.76 1.66
N GLY A 129 1.57 25.70 1.98
CA GLY A 129 1.60 27.03 1.41
C GLY A 129 0.81 27.10 0.10
N SER A 130 0.64 28.32 -0.41
CA SER A 130 -0.21 28.64 -1.56
C SER A 130 0.43 28.27 -2.91
N VAL A 131 0.82 27.01 -3.10
CA VAL A 131 1.17 26.54 -4.44
C VAL A 131 -0.12 26.11 -5.13
N THR A 132 -0.69 27.01 -5.92
CA THR A 132 -1.82 26.69 -6.77
C THR A 132 -1.31 25.80 -7.91
N PRO A 133 -1.83 24.58 -8.10
CA PRO A 133 -1.47 23.77 -9.25
C PRO A 133 -1.74 24.52 -10.53
N THR A 134 -0.82 24.49 -11.48
CA THR A 134 -1.05 25.06 -12.80
C THR A 134 -2.20 24.28 -13.47
N ILE A 135 -3.33 24.94 -13.67
CA ILE A 135 -4.49 24.33 -14.30
C ILE A 135 -4.30 24.42 -15.82
N LYS A 136 -4.15 23.25 -16.44
CA LYS A 136 -4.12 23.16 -17.90
C LYS A 136 -5.52 23.34 -18.44
N ALA A 137 -5.70 24.29 -19.36
CA ALA A 137 -6.97 24.42 -20.06
C ALA A 137 -7.24 23.16 -20.89
N VAL A 138 -8.45 22.61 -20.75
CA VAL A 138 -8.92 21.45 -21.49
C VAL A 138 -10.06 21.91 -22.39
N THR A 139 -9.93 21.69 -23.71
CA THR A 139 -11.02 21.93 -24.66
C THR A 139 -12.14 20.94 -24.40
N PRO A 140 -13.41 21.38 -24.29
CA PRO A 140 -14.53 20.45 -24.14
C PRO A 140 -14.58 19.42 -25.26
N PRO A 141 -14.78 18.12 -24.95
CA PRO A 141 -14.96 17.10 -25.99
C PRO A 141 -16.21 17.38 -26.84
N THR A 142 -16.18 16.92 -28.09
CA THR A 142 -17.33 17.04 -29.01
C THR A 142 -18.15 15.75 -29.11
N LEU A 143 -17.56 14.61 -28.75
CA LEU A 143 -18.23 13.30 -28.74
C LEU A 143 -19.09 13.14 -27.50
N ARG A 144 -20.23 12.48 -27.64
CA ARG A 144 -21.09 12.15 -26.49
C ARG A 144 -20.69 10.79 -25.91
N CYS A 145 -20.66 10.69 -24.59
CA CYS A 145 -20.38 9.42 -23.93
C CYS A 145 -21.43 8.35 -24.20
N ALA A 146 -22.67 8.75 -24.47
CA ALA A 146 -23.75 7.84 -24.86
C ALA A 146 -23.49 7.13 -26.20
N ASP A 147 -22.63 7.71 -27.05
CA ASP A 147 -22.29 7.16 -28.36
C ASP A 147 -21.03 6.27 -28.31
N ALA A 148 -20.45 6.04 -27.12
CA ALA A 148 -19.25 5.19 -26.95
C ALA A 148 -19.48 3.72 -27.35
N GLY A 149 -20.72 3.24 -27.32
CA GLY A 149 -21.09 1.87 -27.68
C GLY A 149 -22.57 1.56 -27.42
N PRO A 150 -23.04 0.37 -27.79
CA PRO A 150 -24.45 0.00 -27.68
C PRO A 150 -24.91 -0.16 -26.22
N ASN A 151 -24.02 -0.57 -25.31
CA ASN A 151 -24.29 -0.72 -23.88
C ASN A 151 -23.14 -0.07 -23.10
N VAL A 152 -23.46 1.00 -22.38
CA VAL A 152 -22.49 1.80 -21.65
C VAL A 152 -22.55 1.49 -20.17
N ILE A 153 -21.38 1.27 -19.55
CA ILE A 153 -21.19 1.14 -18.11
C ILE A 153 -20.60 2.45 -17.59
N TYR A 154 -21.30 3.18 -16.74
CA TYR A 154 -20.80 4.43 -16.19
C TYR A 154 -20.08 4.20 -14.86
N MET A 155 -18.82 4.60 -14.81
CA MET A 155 -17.94 4.35 -13.67
C MET A 155 -17.30 5.64 -13.18
N THR A 156 -17.01 5.71 -11.88
CA THR A 156 -16.21 6.80 -11.28
C THR A 156 -15.36 6.26 -10.14
N GLY A 157 -14.28 6.98 -9.81
CA GLY A 157 -13.44 6.61 -8.68
C GLY A 157 -11.97 6.99 -8.88
N THR A 158 -11.09 6.15 -8.38
CA THR A 158 -9.66 6.43 -8.33
C THR A 158 -9.05 6.72 -9.70
N SER A 159 -8.20 7.76 -9.78
CA SER A 159 -7.67 8.26 -11.06
C SER A 159 -6.62 7.35 -11.71
N ASP A 160 -6.10 6.36 -11.00
CA ASP A 160 -5.12 5.38 -11.50
C ASP A 160 -5.77 4.11 -12.10
N PHE A 161 -7.10 4.09 -12.21
CA PHE A 161 -7.83 2.98 -12.82
C PHE A 161 -7.68 2.91 -14.35
N GLY A 162 -7.33 4.02 -15.01
CA GLY A 162 -7.25 4.13 -16.46
C GLY A 162 -6.46 3.01 -17.17
N PRO A 163 -5.24 2.64 -16.71
CA PRO A 163 -4.46 1.56 -17.32
C PRO A 163 -5.18 0.20 -17.32
N LEU A 164 -5.86 -0.15 -16.24
CA LEU A 164 -6.65 -1.39 -16.19
C LEU A 164 -7.86 -1.28 -17.11
N LEU A 165 -8.57 -0.16 -17.10
CA LEU A 165 -9.71 0.07 -17.98
C LEU A 165 -9.34 -0.11 -19.44
N GLN A 166 -8.19 0.44 -19.87
CA GLN A 166 -7.68 0.26 -21.23
C GLN A 166 -7.54 -1.22 -21.61
N LYS A 167 -6.98 -2.02 -20.70
CA LYS A 167 -6.70 -3.44 -20.95
C LYS A 167 -7.93 -4.34 -20.88
N VAL A 168 -8.93 -3.99 -20.09
CA VAL A 168 -10.20 -4.77 -20.01
C VAL A 168 -11.22 -4.36 -21.08
N THR A 169 -11.02 -3.24 -21.76
CA THR A 169 -11.94 -2.77 -22.81
C THR A 169 -12.21 -3.83 -23.90
N PRO A 170 -11.20 -4.53 -24.48
CA PRO A 170 -11.44 -5.58 -25.47
C PRO A 170 -12.29 -6.73 -24.92
N LEU A 171 -12.10 -7.08 -23.63
CA LEU A 171 -12.86 -8.16 -22.98
C LEU A 171 -14.35 -7.78 -22.84
N LEU A 172 -14.63 -6.49 -22.57
CA LEU A 172 -16.00 -5.98 -22.52
C LEU A 172 -16.65 -5.94 -23.88
N ALA A 173 -15.89 -5.56 -24.91
CA ALA A 173 -16.37 -5.54 -26.29
C ALA A 173 -16.68 -6.95 -26.84
N ALA A 174 -15.98 -7.98 -26.33
CA ALA A 174 -16.22 -9.38 -26.70
C ALA A 174 -17.45 -10.01 -26.01
N ASN A 175 -18.09 -9.34 -25.05
CA ASN A 175 -19.30 -9.83 -24.41
C ASN A 175 -20.48 -9.94 -25.39
N THR A 176 -21.45 -10.74 -25.04
CA THR A 176 -22.74 -10.81 -25.77
C THR A 176 -23.88 -10.49 -24.79
N PRO A 177 -24.49 -9.30 -24.85
CA PRO A 177 -24.16 -8.16 -25.74
C PRO A 177 -22.83 -7.48 -25.38
N PRO A 178 -22.18 -6.76 -26.31
CA PRO A 178 -20.95 -6.02 -26.06
C PRO A 178 -21.19 -4.80 -25.17
N TYR A 179 -20.17 -4.46 -24.35
CA TYR A 179 -20.20 -3.30 -23.43
C TYR A 179 -19.03 -2.37 -23.67
N ARG A 180 -19.21 -1.10 -23.29
CA ARG A 180 -18.15 -0.08 -23.23
C ARG A 180 -18.21 0.62 -21.89
N ALA A 181 -17.08 0.67 -21.16
CA ALA A 181 -17.03 1.42 -19.93
C ALA A 181 -16.62 2.87 -20.19
N VAL A 182 -17.38 3.80 -19.65
CA VAL A 182 -17.13 5.24 -19.61
C VAL A 182 -16.75 5.60 -18.19
N PHE A 183 -15.60 6.21 -18.01
CA PHE A 183 -15.03 6.50 -16.71
C PHE A 183 -14.86 8.00 -16.48
N MET A 184 -15.27 8.46 -15.32
CA MET A 184 -15.00 9.81 -14.83
C MET A 184 -14.03 9.75 -13.66
N SER A 185 -12.84 10.27 -13.85
CA SER A 185 -11.78 10.26 -12.85
C SER A 185 -12.13 11.06 -11.60
N GLY A 186 -11.84 10.49 -10.45
CA GLY A 186 -12.12 11.08 -9.14
C GLY A 186 -11.11 10.65 -8.06
N THR A 187 -11.63 10.22 -6.92
CA THR A 187 -10.88 9.69 -5.80
C THR A 187 -11.42 8.33 -5.38
N SER A 188 -10.64 7.55 -4.64
CA SER A 188 -11.10 6.27 -4.08
C SER A 188 -12.37 6.42 -3.24
N CYS A 189 -12.38 7.39 -2.32
CA CYS A 189 -13.58 7.65 -1.51
C CYS A 189 -14.74 8.22 -2.31
N GLY A 190 -14.46 8.93 -3.42
CA GLY A 190 -15.50 9.35 -4.38
C GLY A 190 -16.18 8.15 -5.04
N GLY A 191 -15.39 7.14 -5.45
CA GLY A 191 -15.90 5.87 -5.97
C GLY A 191 -16.74 5.10 -4.94
N VAL A 192 -16.26 5.00 -3.70
CA VAL A 192 -17.01 4.39 -2.61
C VAL A 192 -18.35 5.11 -2.40
N SER A 193 -18.32 6.42 -2.24
CA SER A 193 -19.54 7.22 -2.00
C SER A 193 -20.53 7.13 -3.16
N ALA A 194 -20.07 6.88 -4.38
CA ALA A 194 -20.94 6.70 -5.54
C ALA A 194 -21.84 5.47 -5.42
N ALA A 195 -21.36 4.41 -4.77
CA ALA A 195 -22.14 3.19 -4.58
C ALA A 195 -22.93 3.18 -3.26
N PHE A 196 -22.38 3.77 -2.19
CA PHE A 196 -22.98 3.73 -0.84
C PHE A 196 -23.86 4.94 -0.52
N GLY A 197 -23.83 6.00 -1.31
CA GLY A 197 -24.62 7.21 -1.07
C GLY A 197 -26.13 6.92 -1.01
N ALA A 198 -26.83 7.62 -0.13
CA ALA A 198 -28.29 7.46 0.05
C ALA A 198 -29.11 7.77 -1.22
N THR A 199 -28.55 8.55 -2.12
CA THR A 199 -29.11 8.84 -3.45
C THR A 199 -28.14 8.39 -4.53
N PRO A 200 -28.60 7.87 -5.67
CA PRO A 200 -27.72 7.49 -6.76
C PRO A 200 -26.80 8.65 -7.16
N THR A 201 -25.51 8.40 -7.16
CA THR A 201 -24.53 9.41 -7.59
C THR A 201 -24.63 9.60 -9.11
N VAL A 202 -24.69 10.85 -9.51
CA VAL A 202 -24.70 11.26 -10.91
C VAL A 202 -23.37 11.93 -11.25
N ILE A 203 -22.65 11.37 -12.22
CA ILE A 203 -21.46 12.03 -12.80
C ILE A 203 -21.91 13.05 -13.85
N LYS A 204 -21.24 14.21 -13.84
CA LYS A 204 -21.50 15.33 -14.76
C LYS A 204 -20.20 15.96 -15.19
N ASP A 205 -20.19 16.51 -16.40
CA ASP A 205 -19.09 17.32 -16.87
C ASP A 205 -18.88 18.54 -15.98
N VAL A 206 -17.64 18.86 -15.72
CA VAL A 206 -17.24 20.05 -15.00
C VAL A 206 -16.41 20.92 -15.92
N ALA A 207 -16.95 22.05 -16.30
CA ALA A 207 -16.19 23.06 -17.04
C ALA A 207 -15.05 23.61 -16.18
N GLY A 208 -13.87 23.77 -16.78
CA GLY A 208 -12.73 24.37 -16.10
C GLY A 208 -12.92 25.87 -15.87
N THR A 209 -12.32 26.36 -14.79
CA THR A 209 -12.20 27.77 -14.46
C THR A 209 -10.73 28.13 -14.24
N ALA A 210 -10.41 29.38 -13.97
CA ALA A 210 -9.05 29.80 -13.63
C ALA A 210 -8.49 29.11 -12.37
N THR A 211 -9.36 28.60 -11.49
CA THR A 211 -9.00 27.98 -10.21
C THR A 211 -9.41 26.51 -10.09
N LYS A 212 -10.11 25.96 -11.08
CA LYS A 212 -10.60 24.58 -11.08
C LYS A 212 -10.36 23.92 -12.43
N ALA A 213 -9.72 22.76 -12.44
CA ALA A 213 -9.54 21.96 -13.65
C ALA A 213 -10.89 21.50 -14.20
N ALA A 214 -11.00 21.45 -15.55
CA ALA A 214 -12.10 20.76 -16.20
C ALA A 214 -12.04 19.27 -15.91
N SER A 215 -13.18 18.62 -15.82
CA SER A 215 -13.29 17.17 -15.67
C SER A 215 -14.34 16.66 -16.65
N TYR A 216 -13.91 15.81 -17.57
CA TYR A 216 -14.74 15.13 -18.55
C TYR A 216 -14.57 13.63 -18.41
N ALA A 217 -15.62 12.88 -18.72
CA ALA A 217 -15.54 11.43 -18.81
C ALA A 217 -14.74 11.00 -20.05
N TYR A 218 -14.26 9.78 -20.05
CA TYR A 218 -13.57 9.17 -21.18
C TYR A 218 -13.83 7.67 -21.24
N TYR A 219 -13.57 7.09 -22.38
CA TYR A 219 -13.52 5.65 -22.62
C TYR A 219 -12.30 5.30 -23.46
N TYR A 220 -12.00 4.02 -23.59
CA TYR A 220 -11.02 3.53 -24.55
C TYR A 220 -11.77 2.92 -25.74
N ASP A 221 -11.35 3.26 -26.95
CA ASP A 221 -11.86 2.67 -28.20
C ASP A 221 -11.26 1.28 -28.45
N ASP A 222 -11.63 0.66 -29.56
CA ASP A 222 -11.17 -0.69 -29.91
C ASP A 222 -9.66 -0.75 -30.22
N THR A 223 -9.01 0.38 -30.46
CA THR A 223 -7.55 0.49 -30.63
C THR A 223 -6.81 0.71 -29.30
N GLY A 224 -7.54 0.88 -28.20
CA GLY A 224 -6.99 1.23 -26.89
C GLY A 224 -6.63 2.71 -26.74
N THR A 225 -7.11 3.56 -27.67
CA THR A 225 -6.94 5.02 -27.59
C THR A 225 -7.96 5.61 -26.62
N GLN A 226 -7.49 6.48 -25.71
CA GLN A 226 -8.37 7.20 -24.81
C GLN A 226 -9.14 8.29 -25.58
N VAL A 227 -10.46 8.25 -25.50
CA VAL A 227 -11.38 9.19 -26.11
C VAL A 227 -12.16 9.92 -25.02
N SER A 228 -11.94 11.22 -24.90
CA SER A 228 -12.76 12.07 -24.00
C SER A 228 -14.14 12.30 -24.62
N CYS A 229 -15.17 12.33 -23.79
CA CYS A 229 -16.54 12.51 -24.21
C CYS A 229 -17.33 13.40 -23.23
N THR A 230 -18.43 13.98 -23.69
CA THR A 230 -19.37 14.77 -22.88
C THR A 230 -20.53 13.92 -22.38
N LEU A 231 -20.89 14.11 -21.13
CA LEU A 231 -22.10 13.55 -20.52
C LEU A 231 -23.33 14.41 -20.87
N ASP A 232 -24.50 13.83 -20.76
CA ASP A 232 -25.75 14.60 -20.89
C ASP A 232 -25.84 15.67 -19.77
N THR A 233 -26.59 16.73 -20.00
CA THR A 233 -26.74 17.84 -19.03
C THR A 233 -27.25 17.39 -17.66
N ASP A 234 -28.12 16.39 -17.63
CA ASP A 234 -28.62 15.78 -16.39
C ASP A 234 -27.59 14.85 -15.75
N GLY A 235 -26.52 14.50 -16.49
CA GLY A 235 -25.49 13.55 -16.10
C GLY A 235 -25.90 12.10 -16.28
N LYS A 236 -25.12 11.21 -15.72
CA LYS A 236 -25.37 9.75 -15.73
C LYS A 236 -25.22 9.15 -14.34
N VAL A 237 -26.14 8.29 -13.97
CA VAL A 237 -26.03 7.51 -12.74
C VAL A 237 -24.84 6.56 -12.85
N VAL A 238 -24.08 6.44 -11.79
CA VAL A 238 -22.91 5.57 -11.71
C VAL A 238 -23.36 4.12 -11.50
N ASP A 239 -22.88 3.21 -12.36
CA ASP A 239 -23.07 1.77 -12.21
C ASP A 239 -22.04 1.15 -11.27
N ILE A 240 -20.77 1.62 -11.33
CA ILE A 240 -19.65 1.06 -10.57
C ILE A 240 -18.81 2.18 -9.98
N GLY A 241 -18.64 2.15 -8.66
CA GLY A 241 -17.64 2.93 -7.95
C GLY A 241 -16.31 2.16 -7.85
N VAL A 242 -15.20 2.80 -8.23
CA VAL A 242 -13.86 2.20 -8.23
C VAL A 242 -13.00 2.82 -7.12
N SER A 243 -12.38 1.99 -6.30
CA SER A 243 -11.57 2.44 -5.16
C SER A 243 -10.33 1.57 -4.99
N ASN A 244 -9.25 2.17 -4.49
CA ASN A 244 -8.07 1.43 -4.02
C ASN A 244 -8.11 1.19 -2.51
N LEU A 245 -9.27 1.43 -1.89
CA LEU A 245 -9.48 1.34 -0.46
C LEU A 245 -10.70 0.46 -0.16
N TYR A 246 -10.64 -0.23 0.96
CA TYR A 246 -11.85 -0.77 1.58
C TYR A 246 -12.83 0.38 1.88
N SER A 247 -14.11 0.15 1.66
CA SER A 247 -15.14 1.20 1.80
C SER A 247 -15.18 1.81 3.20
N THR A 248 -14.92 1.01 4.23
CA THR A 248 -14.89 1.42 5.64
C THR A 248 -13.79 2.44 5.97
N VAL A 249 -12.75 2.54 5.15
CA VAL A 249 -11.73 3.60 5.28
C VAL A 249 -12.29 4.97 4.91
N CYS A 250 -13.22 5.01 3.98
CA CYS A 250 -13.86 6.26 3.56
C CYS A 250 -14.93 6.71 4.55
N ASP A 251 -15.76 5.77 5.01
CA ASP A 251 -16.75 5.95 6.06
C ASP A 251 -16.98 4.59 6.75
N ALA A 252 -16.86 4.55 8.07
CA ALA A 252 -16.98 3.33 8.87
C ALA A 252 -18.35 2.62 8.73
N THR A 253 -19.38 3.35 8.28
CA THR A 253 -20.72 2.81 8.03
C THR A 253 -20.89 2.16 6.66
N TYR A 254 -19.93 2.35 5.75
CA TYR A 254 -19.97 1.82 4.40
C TYR A 254 -19.48 0.36 4.35
N VAL A 255 -20.31 -0.53 4.84
CA VAL A 255 -20.03 -1.97 4.87
C VAL A 255 -20.75 -2.68 3.71
N PRO A 256 -20.04 -3.40 2.82
CA PRO A 256 -20.68 -4.19 1.77
C PRO A 256 -21.68 -5.19 2.33
N GLY A 257 -22.79 -5.39 1.61
CA GLY A 257 -23.88 -6.26 2.03
C GLY A 257 -24.97 -6.38 0.98
N ALA A 258 -26.21 -6.54 1.43
CA ALA A 258 -27.34 -6.78 0.53
C ALA A 258 -27.65 -5.62 -0.43
N THR A 259 -27.39 -4.37 -0.01
CA THR A 259 -27.71 -3.17 -0.79
C THR A 259 -26.55 -2.68 -1.66
N VAL A 260 -25.31 -2.94 -1.24
CA VAL A 260 -24.11 -2.61 -2.00
C VAL A 260 -23.17 -3.79 -1.96
N ALA A 261 -22.82 -4.33 -3.11
CA ALA A 261 -21.84 -5.39 -3.24
C ALA A 261 -20.44 -4.78 -3.47
N GLY A 262 -19.42 -5.44 -2.88
CA GLY A 262 -18.01 -5.16 -3.10
C GLY A 262 -17.32 -6.34 -3.78
N TYR A 263 -16.49 -6.04 -4.77
CA TYR A 263 -15.71 -7.03 -5.52
C TYR A 263 -14.25 -6.65 -5.48
N LEU A 264 -13.38 -7.63 -5.26
CA LEU A 264 -11.93 -7.42 -5.26
C LEU A 264 -11.36 -7.60 -6.66
N GLY A 265 -10.65 -6.59 -7.13
CA GLY A 265 -9.84 -6.62 -8.34
C GLY A 265 -8.37 -6.94 -8.02
N PRO A 266 -7.44 -6.53 -8.91
CA PRO A 266 -6.01 -6.74 -8.71
C PRO A 266 -5.46 -5.86 -7.57
N VAL A 267 -4.23 -6.16 -7.17
CA VAL A 267 -3.44 -5.32 -6.27
C VAL A 267 -2.83 -4.16 -7.04
N VAL A 268 -3.02 -2.95 -6.54
CA VAL A 268 -2.34 -1.73 -6.96
C VAL A 268 -1.27 -1.38 -5.94
N THR A 269 -0.07 -1.10 -6.42
CA THR A 269 1.09 -0.76 -5.57
C THR A 269 1.38 0.72 -5.67
N PHE A 270 1.76 1.35 -4.55
CA PHE A 270 2.21 2.73 -4.52
C PHE A 270 3.67 2.82 -4.12
N GLY A 271 4.32 3.92 -4.47
CA GLY A 271 5.72 4.15 -4.14
C GLY A 271 6.01 5.60 -3.83
N LEU A 272 6.94 5.80 -2.90
CA LEU A 272 7.56 7.09 -2.69
C LEU A 272 8.58 7.30 -3.79
N THR A 273 8.36 8.34 -4.60
CA THR A 273 9.01 8.51 -5.91
C THR A 273 9.67 9.88 -6.00
N VAL A 274 10.87 9.90 -6.55
CA VAL A 274 11.66 11.12 -6.78
C VAL A 274 12.03 11.24 -8.26
N PRO A 275 12.37 12.45 -8.75
CA PRO A 275 13.00 12.60 -10.06
C PRO A 275 14.28 11.77 -10.17
N ALA A 276 14.60 11.22 -11.34
CA ALA A 276 15.79 10.40 -11.55
C ALA A 276 17.11 11.16 -11.26
N GLY A 277 17.10 12.49 -11.38
CA GLY A 277 18.23 13.36 -11.02
C GLY A 277 18.50 13.47 -9.53
N SER A 278 17.61 13.01 -8.64
CA SER A 278 17.87 12.96 -7.19
C SER A 278 18.92 11.90 -6.86
N THR A 279 19.76 12.19 -5.86
CA THR A 279 20.73 11.22 -5.32
C THR A 279 20.10 10.24 -4.33
N GLN A 280 18.88 10.54 -3.87
CA GLN A 280 18.18 9.73 -2.87
C GLN A 280 17.76 8.37 -3.46
N LYS A 281 17.98 7.30 -2.68
CA LYS A 281 17.69 5.93 -3.10
C LYS A 281 16.68 5.22 -2.21
N SER A 282 16.53 5.68 -0.97
CA SER A 282 15.74 4.99 0.04
C SER A 282 15.08 5.95 1.02
N ILE A 283 14.01 5.50 1.63
CA ILE A 283 13.24 6.23 2.64
C ILE A 283 12.67 5.23 3.64
N SER A 284 12.60 5.62 4.92
CA SER A 284 11.88 4.84 5.93
C SER A 284 10.51 5.43 6.24
N VAL A 285 9.64 4.64 6.86
CA VAL A 285 8.32 5.12 7.30
C VAL A 285 8.44 6.23 8.34
N GLU A 286 9.48 6.22 9.17
CA GLU A 286 9.73 7.28 10.15
C GLU A 286 10.12 8.59 9.46
N ALA A 287 10.96 8.52 8.42
CA ALA A 287 11.26 9.69 7.59
C ALA A 287 9.99 10.21 6.89
N ALA A 288 9.20 9.31 6.31
CA ALA A 288 7.94 9.67 5.66
C ALA A 288 6.93 10.27 6.65
N HIS A 289 6.87 9.77 7.90
CA HIS A 289 6.08 10.38 8.98
C HIS A 289 6.50 11.82 9.26
N ILE A 290 7.81 12.08 9.40
CA ILE A 290 8.32 13.45 9.61
C ILE A 290 8.02 14.35 8.40
N ILE A 291 8.17 13.82 7.18
CA ILE A 291 7.91 14.56 5.93
C ILE A 291 6.44 14.93 5.83
N PHE A 292 5.57 13.93 5.79
CA PHE A 292 4.14 14.16 5.48
C PHE A 292 3.31 14.54 6.70
N GLY A 293 3.72 14.15 7.91
CA GLY A 293 3.02 14.49 9.14
C GLY A 293 3.48 15.79 9.79
N LEU A 294 4.76 16.16 9.64
CA LEU A 294 5.38 17.27 10.35
C LEU A 294 6.03 18.30 9.41
N GLY A 295 5.86 18.16 8.09
CA GLY A 295 6.41 19.11 7.11
C GLY A 295 7.93 19.00 6.91
N GLY A 296 8.53 17.85 7.22
CA GLY A 296 9.95 17.56 7.04
C GLY A 296 10.83 17.88 8.25
N GLN A 297 10.24 18.45 9.30
CA GLN A 297 10.96 18.77 10.54
C GLN A 297 10.04 18.59 11.75
N ASN A 298 10.48 17.82 12.74
CA ASN A 298 9.72 17.67 13.98
C ASN A 298 9.97 18.84 14.96
N PRO A 299 9.13 19.02 15.99
CA PRO A 299 9.29 20.08 16.99
C PRO A 299 10.58 20.01 17.80
N THR A 300 11.23 18.85 17.86
CA THR A 300 12.53 18.67 18.57
C THR A 300 13.73 19.00 17.68
N GLY A 301 13.50 19.42 16.42
CA GLY A 301 14.55 19.82 15.49
C GLY A 301 15.10 18.70 14.60
N LEU A 302 14.56 17.46 14.70
CA LEU A 302 14.91 16.40 13.75
C LEU A 302 14.41 16.77 12.34
N LYS A 303 15.25 16.58 11.34
CA LYS A 303 14.96 16.91 9.94
C LYS A 303 15.06 15.67 9.06
N ALA A 304 14.06 15.44 8.25
CA ALA A 304 14.09 14.40 7.22
C ALA A 304 14.74 14.93 5.93
N SER A 305 15.98 15.43 6.04
CA SER A 305 16.72 15.95 4.88
C SER A 305 16.86 14.90 3.77
N PRO A 306 16.80 15.29 2.48
CA PRO A 306 16.67 16.67 1.96
C PRO A 306 15.22 17.19 1.91
N TRP A 307 14.23 16.40 2.30
CA TRP A 307 12.81 16.71 2.22
C TRP A 307 12.34 17.49 3.46
N ILE A 308 12.57 18.81 3.42
CA ILE A 308 12.21 19.75 4.51
C ILE A 308 11.34 20.92 4.03
N GLU A 309 10.91 20.89 2.77
CA GLU A 309 10.11 21.94 2.13
C GLU A 309 8.81 21.35 1.54
N PRO A 310 7.67 21.47 2.24
CA PRO A 310 6.39 20.87 1.82
C PRO A 310 5.88 21.28 0.44
N ALA A 311 6.31 22.41 -0.10
CA ALA A 311 5.95 22.87 -1.44
C ALA A 311 6.39 21.90 -2.55
N TYR A 312 7.39 21.04 -2.28
CA TYR A 312 7.91 20.06 -3.21
C TYR A 312 7.35 18.65 -2.99
N TYR A 313 6.44 18.46 -2.02
CA TYR A 313 5.79 17.16 -1.84
C TYR A 313 4.55 17.10 -2.71
N SER A 314 4.52 16.16 -3.65
CA SER A 314 3.40 15.95 -4.57
C SER A 314 2.53 14.82 -4.05
N ILE A 315 1.34 15.17 -3.58
CA ILE A 315 0.36 14.26 -2.98
C ILE A 315 -0.99 14.38 -3.68
N ARG A 316 -1.93 13.55 -3.28
CA ARG A 316 -3.36 13.66 -3.57
C ARG A 316 -4.09 14.09 -2.31
N ASN A 317 -5.33 14.52 -2.45
CA ASN A 317 -6.18 14.84 -1.31
C ASN A 317 -6.50 13.61 -0.44
N SER A 318 -7.08 13.84 0.73
CA SER A 318 -7.38 12.80 1.72
C SER A 318 -8.35 11.69 1.27
N GLY A 319 -9.09 11.90 0.18
CA GLY A 319 -9.99 10.90 -0.40
C GLY A 319 -9.32 9.95 -1.40
N ALA A 320 -8.07 10.20 -1.76
CA ALA A 320 -7.33 9.37 -2.70
C ALA A 320 -6.69 8.14 -2.02
N GLY A 321 -6.67 7.02 -2.73
CA GLY A 321 -6.09 5.77 -2.24
C GLY A 321 -4.61 5.89 -1.90
N SER A 322 -3.82 6.53 -2.75
CA SER A 322 -2.38 6.75 -2.52
C SER A 322 -2.11 7.48 -1.20
N THR A 323 -2.86 8.55 -0.90
CA THR A 323 -2.71 9.29 0.35
C THR A 323 -3.20 8.48 1.54
N ALA A 324 -4.36 7.82 1.42
CA ALA A 324 -4.94 7.06 2.54
C ALA A 324 -4.11 5.84 2.94
N LEU A 325 -3.60 5.07 1.95
CA LEU A 325 -2.71 3.93 2.19
C LEU A 325 -1.38 4.35 2.82
N THR A 326 -0.75 5.40 2.26
CA THR A 326 0.48 5.93 2.84
C THR A 326 0.24 6.47 4.25
N ALA A 327 -0.90 7.15 4.48
CA ALA A 327 -1.29 7.68 5.79
C ALA A 327 -1.38 6.58 6.85
N ALA A 328 -2.03 5.47 6.51
CA ALA A 328 -2.13 4.31 7.40
C ALA A 328 -0.74 3.71 7.69
N LEU A 329 0.10 3.55 6.65
CA LEU A 329 1.45 2.97 6.79
C LEU A 329 2.38 3.80 7.68
N ILE A 330 2.30 5.14 7.58
CA ILE A 330 3.20 6.04 8.31
C ILE A 330 2.56 6.64 9.57
N HIS A 331 1.41 6.14 9.99
CA HIS A 331 0.67 6.61 11.17
C HIS A 331 0.43 8.13 11.20
N VAL A 332 0.01 8.70 10.06
CA VAL A 332 -0.37 10.11 9.92
C VAL A 332 -1.84 10.20 9.51
N PRO A 333 -2.68 10.99 10.16
CA PRO A 333 -4.06 11.16 9.70
C PRO A 333 -4.08 11.67 8.25
N ARG A 334 -4.82 10.99 7.37
CA ARG A 334 -4.87 11.33 5.93
C ARG A 334 -5.30 12.78 5.64
N THR A 335 -6.00 13.41 6.58
CA THR A 335 -6.41 14.82 6.50
C THR A 335 -5.34 15.80 6.98
N ALA A 336 -4.25 15.31 7.56
CA ALA A 336 -3.18 16.12 8.14
C ALA A 336 -1.86 16.07 7.34
N PHE A 337 -1.92 15.57 6.11
CA PHE A 337 -0.73 15.48 5.25
C PHE A 337 -0.22 16.85 4.83
N TRP A 338 1.09 17.05 4.99
CA TRP A 338 1.81 18.12 4.34
C TRP A 338 2.07 17.77 2.88
N GLY A 339 1.92 18.76 2.00
CA GLY A 339 2.20 18.61 0.58
C GLY A 339 1.17 19.33 -0.29
N VAL A 340 1.40 19.31 -1.59
CA VAL A 340 0.56 19.95 -2.60
C VAL A 340 -0.30 18.88 -3.28
N ASP A 341 -1.63 19.00 -3.18
CA ASP A 341 -2.55 18.16 -3.95
C ASP A 341 -2.39 18.47 -5.45
N ARG A 342 -1.94 17.51 -6.22
CA ARG A 342 -1.75 17.63 -7.68
C ARG A 342 -2.99 17.24 -8.48
N LEU A 343 -4.11 16.98 -7.83
CA LEU A 343 -5.44 16.70 -8.42
C LEU A 343 -5.56 15.37 -9.19
N SER A 344 -4.49 14.83 -9.77
CA SER A 344 -4.48 13.55 -10.48
C SER A 344 -3.11 12.86 -10.37
N THR A 345 -3.09 11.55 -10.64
CA THR A 345 -1.86 10.75 -10.69
C THR A 345 -0.94 11.23 -11.82
N ASP A 346 -1.51 11.59 -12.98
CA ASP A 346 -0.76 12.17 -14.10
C ASP A 346 -0.04 13.46 -13.70
N ASN A 347 -0.72 14.36 -12.99
CA ASN A 347 -0.11 15.61 -12.57
C ASN A 347 1.03 15.41 -11.56
N ILE A 348 0.95 14.39 -10.68
CA ILE A 348 2.08 14.03 -9.81
C ILE A 348 3.27 13.59 -10.66
N ARG A 349 3.05 12.63 -11.59
CA ARG A 349 4.08 12.16 -12.51
C ARG A 349 4.72 13.32 -13.27
N ASP A 350 3.92 14.18 -13.87
CA ASP A 350 4.40 15.29 -14.70
C ASP A 350 5.14 16.34 -13.86
N THR A 351 4.66 16.63 -12.64
CA THR A 351 5.34 17.52 -11.70
C THR A 351 6.72 17.00 -11.33
N LEU A 352 6.84 15.71 -11.02
CA LEU A 352 8.13 15.09 -10.69
C LEU A 352 9.06 15.05 -11.92
N ASN A 353 8.53 14.69 -13.10
CA ASN A 353 9.31 14.63 -14.36
C ASN A 353 9.91 15.98 -14.76
N THR A 354 9.25 17.08 -14.44
CA THR A 354 9.66 18.44 -14.82
C THR A 354 10.28 19.23 -13.69
N SER A 355 10.53 18.59 -12.54
CA SER A 355 11.08 19.28 -11.37
C SER A 355 12.49 19.79 -11.62
N THR A 356 12.72 21.04 -11.32
CA THR A 356 14.03 21.71 -11.30
C THR A 356 14.79 21.52 -9.97
N GLU A 357 14.11 20.96 -8.95
CA GLU A 357 14.65 20.71 -7.61
C GLU A 357 14.54 19.21 -7.26
N PRO A 358 15.31 18.34 -7.96
CA PRO A 358 15.15 16.89 -7.85
C PRO A 358 15.40 16.37 -6.43
N GLU A 359 16.33 16.98 -5.67
CA GLU A 359 16.62 16.55 -4.29
C GLU A 359 15.50 16.89 -3.30
N LYS A 360 14.77 17.97 -3.52
CA LYS A 360 13.66 18.38 -2.64
C LYS A 360 12.34 17.72 -3.00
N SER A 361 12.21 17.23 -4.24
CA SER A 361 10.96 16.70 -4.78
C SER A 361 10.72 15.28 -4.31
N LEU A 362 9.51 15.04 -3.79
CA LEU A 362 9.04 13.73 -3.38
C LEU A 362 7.55 13.61 -3.73
N GLY A 363 7.13 12.47 -4.27
CA GLY A 363 5.73 12.21 -4.58
C GLY A 363 5.28 10.82 -4.19
N ILE A 364 3.97 10.68 -3.97
CA ILE A 364 3.31 9.39 -3.79
C ILE A 364 2.65 9.02 -5.11
N LEU A 365 3.19 8.00 -5.80
CA LEU A 365 2.75 7.63 -7.14
C LEU A 365 2.40 6.13 -7.20
N SER A 366 1.36 5.77 -7.93
CA SER A 366 1.11 4.36 -8.22
C SER A 366 2.19 3.81 -9.15
N ILE A 367 2.58 2.57 -8.93
CA ILE A 367 3.77 1.99 -9.57
C ILE A 367 3.57 1.78 -11.07
N ASP A 368 2.36 1.53 -11.53
CA ASP A 368 2.03 1.44 -12.96
C ASP A 368 2.34 2.75 -13.74
N TYR A 369 2.20 3.91 -13.09
CA TYR A 369 2.62 5.21 -13.62
C TYR A 369 4.13 5.42 -13.50
N ALA A 370 4.73 5.02 -12.38
CA ALA A 370 6.17 5.12 -12.18
C ALA A 370 6.93 4.21 -13.15
N ASP A 371 6.44 3.00 -13.42
CA ASP A 371 7.03 2.03 -14.35
C ASP A 371 7.11 2.58 -15.78
N LYS A 372 6.09 3.30 -16.23
CA LYS A 372 6.09 3.96 -17.55
C LYS A 372 7.04 5.14 -17.63
N ALA A 373 7.48 5.67 -16.50
CA ALA A 373 8.33 6.86 -16.41
C ALA A 373 9.73 6.57 -15.80
N ARG A 374 10.18 5.31 -15.72
CA ARG A 374 11.45 4.90 -15.07
C ARG A 374 12.70 5.61 -15.60
N GLY A 375 12.68 6.13 -16.84
CA GLY A 375 13.77 6.94 -17.37
C GLY A 375 13.93 8.29 -16.66
N ASN A 376 12.86 8.83 -16.12
CA ASN A 376 12.81 10.16 -15.51
C ASN A 376 12.49 10.12 -14.01
N LEU A 377 11.96 9.01 -13.52
CA LEU A 377 11.55 8.84 -12.13
C LEU A 377 12.23 7.63 -11.48
N ARG A 378 12.44 7.71 -10.19
CA ARG A 378 12.95 6.63 -9.35
C ARG A 378 12.02 6.37 -8.18
N VAL A 379 11.59 5.13 -8.02
CA VAL A 379 10.92 4.66 -6.80
C VAL A 379 12.01 4.42 -5.74
N LEU A 380 11.77 4.90 -4.54
CA LEU A 380 12.70 4.72 -3.42
C LEU A 380 12.52 3.32 -2.80
N PHE A 381 13.63 2.74 -2.34
CA PHE A 381 13.57 1.60 -1.43
C PHE A 381 12.86 2.05 -0.15
N LEU A 382 11.78 1.38 0.21
CA LEU A 382 10.98 1.67 1.39
C LEU A 382 11.31 0.67 2.48
N GLN A 383 11.75 1.17 3.64
CA GLN A 383 11.82 0.39 4.86
C GLN A 383 10.58 0.71 5.69
N VAL A 384 9.89 -0.32 6.15
CA VAL A 384 8.77 -0.17 7.07
C VAL A 384 9.19 -0.56 8.49
N GLU A 385 8.30 -0.30 9.44
CA GLU A 385 8.50 -0.69 10.83
C GLU A 385 8.83 -2.19 10.94
N ALA A 386 9.72 -2.54 11.83
CA ALA A 386 10.22 -3.91 12.03
C ALA A 386 11.00 -4.53 10.84
N GLN A 387 11.41 -3.75 9.85
CA GLN A 387 12.31 -4.21 8.79
C GLN A 387 13.74 -3.71 8.99
N LEU A 388 14.71 -4.61 8.77
CA LEU A 388 16.14 -4.25 8.78
C LEU A 388 16.59 -3.58 7.47
N SER A 389 15.91 -3.86 6.38
CA SER A 389 16.24 -3.38 5.04
C SER A 389 15.04 -2.78 4.35
N GLY A 390 15.28 -1.74 3.54
CA GLY A 390 14.28 -1.23 2.62
C GLY A 390 14.24 -2.04 1.33
N TYR A 391 13.05 -2.18 0.76
CA TYR A 391 12.78 -2.92 -0.48
C TYR A 391 12.11 -2.03 -1.52
N LEU A 392 12.33 -2.36 -2.80
CA LEU A 392 11.51 -1.88 -3.92
C LEU A 392 10.25 -2.73 -4.05
N PRO A 393 9.24 -2.30 -4.79
CA PRO A 393 8.13 -3.17 -5.18
C PRO A 393 8.59 -4.42 -5.95
N ASP A 394 9.56 -4.23 -6.81
CA ASP A 394 10.16 -5.25 -7.68
C ASP A 394 11.40 -5.88 -7.05
N SER A 395 11.85 -7.04 -7.57
CA SER A 395 13.07 -7.70 -7.09
C SER A 395 14.34 -6.88 -7.32
N THR A 396 14.35 -6.00 -8.32
CA THR A 396 15.47 -5.09 -8.64
C THR A 396 14.94 -3.75 -9.17
N ALA A 397 15.80 -2.75 -9.26
CA ALA A 397 15.44 -1.43 -9.81
C ALA A 397 14.99 -1.46 -11.29
N THR A 398 15.31 -2.50 -12.03
CA THR A 398 14.97 -2.67 -13.45
C THR A 398 13.93 -3.74 -13.74
N ALA A 399 13.62 -4.59 -12.76
CA ALA A 399 12.57 -5.60 -12.89
C ALA A 399 11.18 -4.97 -12.88
N LEU A 400 10.19 -5.70 -13.42
CA LEU A 400 8.76 -5.34 -13.40
C LEU A 400 7.91 -6.42 -12.72
N ASN A 401 8.54 -7.28 -11.92
CA ASN A 401 7.96 -8.52 -11.43
C ASN A 401 7.22 -8.40 -10.08
N LYS A 402 7.19 -7.21 -9.48
CA LYS A 402 6.51 -6.95 -8.20
C LYS A 402 6.79 -8.01 -7.12
N ALA A 403 7.99 -8.63 -7.17
CA ALA A 403 8.33 -9.77 -6.32
C ALA A 403 8.15 -9.44 -4.84
N ASN A 404 8.64 -8.28 -4.39
CA ASN A 404 8.56 -7.88 -2.99
C ASN A 404 7.13 -7.54 -2.54
N VAL A 405 6.28 -7.07 -3.45
CA VAL A 405 4.83 -6.88 -3.19
C VAL A 405 4.16 -8.23 -3.00
N ARG A 406 4.40 -9.14 -3.94
CA ARG A 406 3.79 -10.47 -3.96
C ARG A 406 4.21 -11.33 -2.77
N ASP A 407 5.46 -11.20 -2.35
CA ASP A 407 6.06 -11.98 -1.25
C ASP A 407 5.80 -11.37 0.15
N GLY A 408 5.28 -10.13 0.22
CA GLY A 408 4.99 -9.44 1.48
C GLY A 408 6.11 -8.55 2.03
N HIS A 409 7.26 -8.42 1.35
CA HIS A 409 8.34 -7.51 1.77
C HIS A 409 8.01 -6.03 1.59
N TYR A 410 7.15 -5.70 0.62
CA TYR A 410 6.76 -4.33 0.30
C TYR A 410 5.27 -4.12 0.57
N PRO A 411 4.88 -3.50 1.70
CA PRO A 411 3.47 -3.49 2.12
C PRO A 411 2.64 -2.32 1.59
N LEU A 412 3.22 -1.32 0.91
CA LEU A 412 2.47 -0.15 0.42
C LEU A 412 1.68 -0.48 -0.84
N TRP A 413 0.62 -1.23 -0.67
CA TRP A 413 -0.31 -1.63 -1.73
C TRP A 413 -1.74 -1.76 -1.19
N GLY A 414 -2.74 -1.72 -2.06
CA GLY A 414 -4.14 -1.98 -1.77
C GLY A 414 -4.77 -2.81 -2.87
N TYR A 415 -5.98 -3.33 -2.63
CA TYR A 415 -6.78 -3.92 -3.69
C TYR A 415 -7.52 -2.83 -4.47
N VAL A 416 -7.68 -3.02 -5.76
CA VAL A 416 -8.72 -2.32 -6.51
C VAL A 416 -10.06 -2.93 -6.11
N HIS A 417 -10.97 -2.12 -5.63
CA HIS A 417 -12.33 -2.51 -5.26
C HIS A 417 -13.31 -1.95 -6.28
N PHE A 418 -14.30 -2.77 -6.62
CA PHE A 418 -15.45 -2.36 -7.41
C PHE A 418 -16.70 -2.45 -6.53
N TYR A 419 -17.39 -1.34 -6.35
CA TYR A 419 -18.61 -1.27 -5.56
C TYR A 419 -19.80 -0.98 -6.47
N THR A 420 -20.88 -1.76 -6.31
CA THR A 420 -22.10 -1.60 -7.08
C THR A 420 -23.32 -1.58 -6.18
N ALA A 421 -24.26 -0.69 -6.45
CA ALA A 421 -25.57 -0.80 -5.83
C ALA A 421 -26.30 -2.05 -6.36
N ASN A 422 -26.90 -2.81 -5.44
CA ASN A 422 -27.70 -3.97 -5.80
C ASN A 422 -29.18 -3.59 -6.02
N ILE A 423 -29.73 -4.04 -7.12
CA ILE A 423 -31.14 -3.97 -7.43
C ILE A 423 -31.73 -5.38 -7.31
N ASN A 424 -32.65 -5.58 -6.38
CA ASN A 424 -33.19 -6.92 -6.08
C ASN A 424 -32.13 -7.98 -5.73
N GLY A 425 -31.08 -7.57 -5.02
CA GLY A 425 -30.02 -8.46 -4.54
C GLY A 425 -28.90 -8.76 -5.54
N ALA A 426 -28.88 -8.12 -6.70
CA ALA A 426 -27.83 -8.27 -7.72
C ALA A 426 -27.42 -6.92 -8.32
N PRO A 427 -26.19 -6.80 -8.87
CA PRO A 427 -25.80 -5.63 -9.65
C PRO A 427 -26.69 -5.48 -10.90
N SER A 428 -26.74 -4.26 -11.46
CA SER A 428 -27.37 -4.04 -12.78
C SER A 428 -26.68 -4.92 -13.84
N ALA A 429 -27.37 -5.20 -14.95
CA ALA A 429 -26.78 -5.98 -16.05
C ALA A 429 -25.47 -5.34 -16.56
N ALA A 430 -25.40 -4.00 -16.61
CA ALA A 430 -24.22 -3.26 -17.01
C ALA A 430 -23.07 -3.45 -16.01
N ALA A 431 -23.34 -3.23 -14.70
CA ALA A 431 -22.33 -3.46 -13.67
C ALA A 431 -21.89 -4.93 -13.62
N GLY A 432 -22.85 -5.88 -13.68
CA GLY A 432 -22.60 -7.31 -13.67
C GLY A 432 -21.67 -7.77 -14.79
N ALA A 433 -21.83 -7.24 -16.00
CA ALA A 433 -20.97 -7.57 -17.14
C ALA A 433 -19.46 -7.29 -16.88
N PHE A 434 -19.18 -6.37 -15.97
CA PHE A 434 -17.82 -6.04 -15.54
C PHE A 434 -17.41 -6.83 -14.28
N VAL A 435 -18.15 -6.67 -13.17
CA VAL A 435 -17.68 -7.10 -11.84
C VAL A 435 -17.66 -8.62 -11.66
N THR A 436 -18.53 -9.36 -12.36
CA THR A 436 -18.57 -10.82 -12.25
C THR A 436 -17.31 -11.50 -12.76
N ARG A 437 -16.55 -10.85 -13.64
CA ARG A 437 -15.25 -11.36 -14.12
C ARG A 437 -14.20 -11.46 -13.01
N PHE A 438 -14.33 -10.65 -11.95
CA PHE A 438 -13.41 -10.61 -10.81
C PHE A 438 -13.87 -11.50 -9.64
N SER A 439 -15.08 -12.05 -9.70
CA SER A 439 -15.68 -12.82 -8.60
C SER A 439 -15.71 -14.33 -8.84
N VAL A 440 -15.05 -14.81 -9.89
CA VAL A 440 -14.98 -16.23 -10.20
C VAL A 440 -13.78 -16.88 -9.48
N PRO A 441 -13.89 -18.15 -9.03
CA PRO A 441 -12.79 -18.84 -8.33
C PRO A 441 -11.50 -18.90 -9.16
N ARG A 442 -11.62 -19.10 -10.47
CA ARG A 442 -10.51 -19.05 -11.43
C ARG A 442 -10.72 -17.91 -12.39
N LEU A 443 -9.83 -16.93 -12.37
CA LEU A 443 -9.88 -15.81 -13.27
C LEU A 443 -9.65 -16.26 -14.73
N ASP A 444 -10.29 -15.57 -15.65
CA ASP A 444 -10.05 -15.74 -17.08
C ASP A 444 -8.57 -15.41 -17.40
N PRO A 445 -7.82 -16.25 -18.14
CA PRO A 445 -6.44 -15.96 -18.52
C PRO A 445 -6.26 -14.61 -19.20
N GLU A 446 -7.21 -14.20 -20.06
CA GLU A 446 -7.15 -12.89 -20.73
C GLU A 446 -7.32 -11.73 -19.73
N LEU A 447 -8.12 -11.92 -18.68
CA LEU A 447 -8.25 -10.94 -17.61
C LEU A 447 -6.98 -10.87 -16.75
N VAL A 448 -6.36 -12.01 -16.45
CA VAL A 448 -5.06 -12.07 -15.75
C VAL A 448 -4.01 -11.32 -16.56
N ASP A 449 -3.93 -11.56 -17.86
CA ASP A 449 -3.02 -10.86 -18.76
C ASP A 449 -3.29 -9.35 -18.80
N ALA A 450 -4.56 -8.94 -18.87
CA ALA A 450 -4.95 -7.53 -18.84
C ALA A 450 -4.49 -6.80 -17.56
N MET A 451 -4.57 -7.47 -16.40
CA MET A 451 -4.08 -6.92 -15.13
C MET A 451 -2.54 -6.78 -15.13
N ILE A 452 -1.82 -7.81 -15.59
CA ILE A 452 -0.36 -7.80 -15.68
C ILE A 452 0.13 -6.71 -16.63
N ASP A 453 -0.50 -6.60 -17.81
CA ASP A 453 -0.17 -5.59 -18.82
C ASP A 453 -0.50 -4.16 -18.38
N ALA A 454 -1.38 -4.02 -17.38
CA ALA A 454 -1.63 -2.76 -16.69
C ALA A 454 -0.62 -2.46 -15.56
N SER A 455 0.41 -3.30 -15.36
CA SER A 455 1.39 -3.25 -14.26
C SER A 455 0.76 -3.44 -12.88
N LEU A 456 -0.37 -4.13 -12.80
CA LEU A 456 -1.05 -4.53 -11.56
C LEU A 456 -0.76 -6.00 -11.25
N VAL A 457 -0.97 -6.41 -10.00
CA VAL A 457 -0.76 -7.79 -9.59
C VAL A 457 -2.11 -8.49 -9.44
N PRO A 458 -2.44 -9.50 -10.26
CA PRO A 458 -3.61 -10.33 -10.05
C PRO A 458 -3.55 -11.00 -8.66
N GLN A 459 -4.69 -11.14 -7.99
CA GLN A 459 -4.73 -11.77 -6.65
C GLN A 459 -4.12 -13.18 -6.66
N CYS A 460 -4.31 -13.94 -7.74
CA CYS A 460 -3.73 -15.28 -7.89
C CYS A 460 -2.19 -15.30 -7.94
N ALA A 461 -1.53 -14.17 -8.19
CA ALA A 461 -0.08 -14.06 -8.21
C ALA A 461 0.52 -13.63 -6.87
N MET A 462 -0.31 -13.23 -5.90
CA MET A 462 0.12 -12.86 -4.55
C MET A 462 0.41 -14.10 -3.71
N LYS A 463 1.38 -14.02 -2.80
CA LYS A 463 1.63 -15.03 -1.75
C LYS A 463 1.01 -14.62 -0.43
N VAL A 464 0.71 -13.35 -0.26
CA VAL A 464 0.06 -12.77 0.92
C VAL A 464 -1.26 -12.12 0.55
N ALA A 465 -2.18 -12.10 1.49
CA ALA A 465 -3.42 -11.34 1.45
C ALA A 465 -3.60 -10.55 2.74
N ARG A 466 -4.55 -9.62 2.77
CA ARG A 466 -5.02 -8.95 3.99
C ARG A 466 -6.50 -8.62 3.87
N GLU A 467 -7.18 -8.60 5.00
CA GLU A 467 -8.63 -8.44 5.07
C GLU A 467 -9.07 -6.99 5.31
N THR A 468 -8.14 -6.15 5.77
CA THR A 468 -8.38 -4.73 6.04
C THR A 468 -7.24 -3.89 5.51
N GLU A 469 -7.47 -2.59 5.42
CA GLU A 469 -6.45 -1.64 4.97
C GLU A 469 -5.25 -1.63 5.91
N MET A 470 -4.07 -1.93 5.37
CA MET A 470 -2.81 -2.07 6.12
C MET A 470 -2.89 -3.06 7.31
N GLY A 471 -3.84 -4.00 7.26
CA GLY A 471 -3.97 -5.06 8.24
C GLY A 471 -2.89 -6.14 8.08
N ASP A 472 -2.88 -7.08 9.03
CA ASP A 472 -1.93 -8.19 9.04
C ASP A 472 -1.97 -9.01 7.77
N PHE A 473 -0.80 -9.50 7.38
CA PHE A 473 -0.68 -10.45 6.29
C PHE A 473 -1.12 -11.85 6.74
N VAL A 474 -1.87 -12.47 5.85
CA VAL A 474 -2.22 -13.89 5.92
C VAL A 474 -1.74 -14.58 4.63
N PRO A 475 -1.50 -15.89 4.63
CA PRO A 475 -1.26 -16.63 3.39
C PRO A 475 -2.38 -16.37 2.39
N ASN A 476 -2.04 -16.20 1.12
CA ASN A 476 -3.05 -15.94 0.09
C ASN A 476 -3.99 -17.16 -0.04
N PRO A 477 -5.31 -16.99 0.20
CA PRO A 477 -6.27 -18.11 0.12
C PRO A 477 -6.67 -18.47 -1.31
N TYR A 478 -6.10 -17.83 -2.34
CA TYR A 478 -6.52 -18.02 -3.72
C TYR A 478 -6.12 -19.39 -4.23
N GLN A 479 -7.10 -20.22 -4.58
CA GLN A 479 -6.91 -21.64 -4.93
C GLN A 479 -6.17 -21.83 -6.27
N PHE A 480 -6.45 -20.99 -7.27
CA PHE A 480 -5.86 -21.11 -8.61
C PHE A 480 -4.69 -20.13 -8.75
N GLN A 481 -3.54 -20.48 -8.19
CA GLN A 481 -2.35 -19.66 -8.24
C GLN A 481 -1.91 -19.38 -9.69
N CYS A 482 -1.35 -18.18 -9.93
CA CYS A 482 -0.82 -17.77 -11.23
C CYS A 482 0.54 -17.05 -11.12
N GLY A 483 1.29 -17.34 -10.06
CA GLY A 483 2.57 -16.72 -9.77
C GLY A 483 3.60 -16.94 -10.86
N CYS A 484 3.67 -18.16 -11.37
CA CYS A 484 4.58 -18.54 -12.45
C CYS A 484 4.19 -17.93 -13.80
N HIS A 485 2.91 -17.86 -14.09
CA HIS A 485 2.41 -17.15 -15.28
C HIS A 485 2.77 -15.65 -15.21
N PHE A 486 2.58 -15.03 -14.05
CA PHE A 486 2.98 -13.64 -13.80
C PHE A 486 4.47 -13.43 -14.06
N ASP A 487 5.34 -14.28 -13.49
CA ASP A 487 6.79 -14.20 -13.68
C ASP A 487 7.18 -14.36 -15.15
N ASN A 488 6.59 -15.33 -15.86
CA ASN A 488 6.83 -15.52 -17.27
C ASN A 488 6.42 -14.30 -18.10
N ARG A 489 5.25 -13.71 -17.80
CA ARG A 489 4.71 -12.54 -18.53
C ARG A 489 5.55 -11.29 -18.29
N THR A 490 6.05 -11.07 -17.07
CA THR A 490 6.77 -9.85 -16.70
C THR A 490 8.28 -9.91 -16.97
N THR A 491 8.88 -11.11 -16.94
CA THR A 491 10.34 -11.27 -17.09
C THR A 491 10.74 -12.05 -18.34
N GLY A 492 9.77 -12.66 -19.04
CA GLY A 492 10.01 -13.60 -20.14
C GLY A 492 10.59 -14.95 -19.66
N ARG A 493 10.64 -15.20 -18.37
CA ARG A 493 11.20 -16.43 -17.76
C ARG A 493 10.36 -16.81 -16.54
N ALA A 494 9.84 -18.03 -16.54
CA ALA A 494 9.33 -18.67 -15.35
C ALA A 494 10.38 -19.66 -14.84
N SER A 495 10.61 -19.68 -13.53
CA SER A 495 11.40 -20.75 -12.88
C SER A 495 10.61 -22.05 -12.73
N CYS A 496 9.32 -22.02 -13.06
CA CYS A 496 8.36 -23.09 -12.90
C CYS A 496 8.32 -24.02 -14.12
N THR A 497 7.94 -25.27 -13.89
CA THR A 497 7.76 -26.27 -14.94
C THR A 497 6.52 -25.92 -15.79
N PRO A 498 6.62 -25.80 -17.11
CA PRO A 498 5.45 -25.68 -17.98
C PRO A 498 4.60 -26.96 -17.93
N CYS A 499 3.28 -26.81 -18.06
CA CYS A 499 2.35 -27.94 -18.06
C CYS A 499 1.15 -27.72 -18.98
N THR A 500 0.49 -28.81 -19.36
CA THR A 500 -0.84 -28.80 -20.00
C THR A 500 -1.90 -29.40 -19.09
N THR A 501 -1.50 -30.32 -18.22
CA THR A 501 -2.34 -30.96 -17.22
C THR A 501 -1.60 -31.08 -15.89
N SER A 502 -2.29 -31.29 -14.79
CA SER A 502 -1.67 -31.50 -13.48
C SER A 502 -0.82 -32.78 -13.41
N ASN A 503 -0.98 -33.71 -14.35
CA ASN A 503 -0.11 -34.91 -14.43
C ASN A 503 1.32 -34.57 -14.89
N ASP A 504 1.53 -33.39 -15.50
CA ASP A 504 2.86 -32.96 -15.94
C ASP A 504 3.66 -32.34 -14.77
N CYS A 505 3.04 -32.18 -13.61
CA CYS A 505 3.55 -31.39 -12.50
C CYS A 505 4.21 -32.24 -11.40
N PRO A 506 5.31 -31.76 -10.78
CA PRO A 506 5.95 -32.43 -9.66
C PRO A 506 5.10 -32.31 -8.39
N ALA A 507 5.29 -33.22 -7.42
CA ALA A 507 4.56 -33.23 -6.16
C ALA A 507 4.72 -31.95 -5.32
N SER A 508 5.79 -31.17 -5.53
CA SER A 508 6.03 -29.87 -4.85
C SER A 508 5.23 -28.71 -5.43
N ALA A 509 4.66 -28.88 -6.63
CA ALA A 509 3.83 -27.87 -7.32
C ALA A 509 2.80 -28.62 -8.19
N PRO A 510 1.79 -29.28 -7.59
CA PRO A 510 0.98 -30.29 -8.25
C PRO A 510 -0.11 -29.74 -9.18
N ALA A 511 -0.42 -28.44 -9.08
CA ALA A 511 -1.51 -27.84 -9.83
C ALA A 511 -1.03 -27.23 -11.16
N CYS A 512 -1.62 -27.64 -12.28
CA CYS A 512 -1.37 -26.97 -13.57
C CYS A 512 -2.31 -25.79 -13.74
N ASN A 513 -1.82 -24.58 -13.48
CA ASN A 513 -2.57 -23.33 -13.60
C ASN A 513 -1.91 -22.41 -14.62
N TYR A 514 -2.69 -21.84 -15.52
CA TYR A 514 -2.24 -20.86 -16.54
C TYR A 514 -0.99 -21.31 -17.33
N GLY A 515 -0.86 -22.64 -17.56
CA GLY A 515 0.24 -23.23 -18.32
C GLY A 515 1.51 -23.54 -17.52
N PHE A 516 1.49 -23.40 -16.20
CA PHE A 516 2.61 -23.68 -15.29
C PHE A 516 2.18 -24.49 -14.08
N CYS A 517 3.13 -25.30 -13.57
CA CYS A 517 2.96 -26.01 -12.31
C CYS A 517 3.10 -25.02 -11.14
N GLU A 518 2.06 -24.90 -10.34
CA GLU A 518 1.96 -24.00 -9.20
C GLU A 518 1.77 -24.81 -7.91
N PRO A 519 2.20 -24.30 -6.74
CA PRO A 519 1.82 -24.88 -5.46
C PRO A 519 0.29 -24.79 -5.27
N GLU A 520 -0.28 -25.70 -4.48
CA GLU A 520 -1.68 -25.68 -4.06
C GLU A 520 -1.89 -24.76 -2.86
#